data_b64c089c545e712ace15bb6b509cfcdc
#
_entry.id   b64c089c545e712ace15bb6b509cfcdc
#
_cell.length_a   1.000
_cell.length_b   1.000
_cell.length_c   1.000
_cell.angle_alpha   90.00
_cell.angle_beta   90.00
_cell.angle_gamma   90.00
#
_symmetry.space_group_name_H-M   'P 1'
#
loop_
_entity.id
_entity.type
_entity.pdbx_description
1 polymer ?
#
loop_
_entity_poly.entity_id
_entity_poly.type
_entity_poly.pdbx_seq_one_letter_code
_entity_poly.pdbx_strand_id
1 'polypeptide(L)'
;MKKEQKILSSSLTNMVIAMTVVAIFAGTILGFSYQITKTPIQEAKDNRKLEAIREVIGTEFNNNPFAERIEIANGIELYPARLDSKITSIAIKSYSNNAFSGRIELIIGFMLDGTINGYKVIEQKETPGLGSKITEHKFSSQFKGLNPVDKTFKVRQDGGEIDAITSATISSRAVIDAISRAYNKYINFSNI
;
A
#
# COMPACT_ATOMS: atom_id res chain seq x y z
N MET A 1 59.28 -1.99 27.76
CA MET A 1 58.17 -2.50 28.59
C MET A 1 57.11 -3.09 27.68
N LYS A 2 57.02 -4.44 27.56
CA LYS A 2 55.95 -5.12 26.83
C LYS A 2 54.69 -5.14 27.72
N LYS A 3 53.62 -4.50 27.31
CA LYS A 3 52.28 -4.65 27.90
C LYS A 3 51.82 -6.08 27.60
N GLU A 4 51.77 -6.95 28.58
CA GLU A 4 51.12 -8.24 28.51
C GLU A 4 49.62 -7.97 28.28
N GLN A 5 49.11 -8.36 27.10
CA GLN A 5 47.70 -8.45 26.87
C GLN A 5 47.14 -9.59 27.70
N LYS A 6 46.39 -9.26 28.74
CA LYS A 6 45.68 -10.19 29.59
C LYS A 6 44.58 -10.86 28.74
N ILE A 7 44.91 -11.99 28.12
CA ILE A 7 43.92 -12.81 27.41
C ILE A 7 42.95 -13.33 28.48
N LEU A 8 41.71 -12.88 28.44
CA LEU A 8 40.65 -13.40 29.31
C LEU A 8 40.54 -14.90 29.09
N SER A 9 40.80 -15.68 30.18
CA SER A 9 40.65 -17.14 30.12
C SER A 9 39.26 -17.50 29.66
N SER A 10 39.16 -18.30 28.59
CA SER A 10 37.90 -18.78 28.02
C SER A 10 37.26 -19.81 28.97
N SER A 11 36.74 -19.32 30.08
CA SER A 11 35.85 -20.10 30.95
C SER A 11 34.45 -20.05 30.33
N LEU A 12 33.73 -21.15 30.31
CA LEU A 12 32.36 -21.29 29.85
C LEU A 12 31.47 -20.20 30.46
N THR A 13 31.67 -19.85 31.71
CA THR A 13 31.00 -18.79 32.44
C THR A 13 31.25 -17.40 31.80
N ASN A 14 32.51 -17.09 31.45
CA ASN A 14 32.85 -15.80 30.82
C ASN A 14 32.26 -15.67 29.43
N MET A 15 32.15 -16.77 28.67
CA MET A 15 31.48 -16.79 27.34
C MET A 15 29.99 -16.52 27.49
N VAL A 16 29.32 -17.17 28.45
CA VAL A 16 27.89 -16.96 28.71
C VAL A 16 27.62 -15.51 29.12
N ILE A 17 28.43 -14.97 30.05
CA ILE A 17 28.29 -13.58 30.48
C ILE A 17 28.47 -12.61 29.28
N ALA A 18 29.52 -12.82 28.48
CA ALA A 18 29.77 -11.96 27.32
C ALA A 18 28.62 -11.99 26.30
N MET A 19 28.11 -13.19 25.98
CA MET A 19 26.96 -13.32 25.06
C MET A 19 25.70 -12.66 25.62
N THR A 20 25.43 -12.83 26.93
CA THR A 20 24.28 -12.21 27.59
C THR A 20 24.37 -10.68 27.56
N VAL A 21 25.53 -10.10 27.85
CA VAL A 21 25.75 -8.66 27.80
C VAL A 21 25.52 -8.12 26.38
N VAL A 22 26.09 -8.79 25.37
CA VAL A 22 25.89 -8.39 23.97
C VAL A 22 24.41 -8.48 23.55
N ALA A 23 23.71 -9.55 23.95
CA ALA A 23 22.28 -9.73 23.65
C ALA A 23 21.42 -8.66 24.31
N ILE A 24 21.66 -8.32 25.58
CA ILE A 24 20.94 -7.26 26.29
C ILE A 24 21.21 -5.90 25.61
N PHE A 25 22.47 -5.61 25.30
CA PHE A 25 22.85 -4.34 24.65
C PHE A 25 22.20 -4.20 23.27
N ALA A 26 22.28 -5.25 22.43
CA ALA A 26 21.64 -5.26 21.12
C ALA A 26 20.12 -5.14 21.21
N GLY A 27 19.48 -5.87 22.14
CA GLY A 27 18.04 -5.80 22.37
C GLY A 27 17.58 -4.43 22.83
N THR A 28 18.35 -3.77 23.70
CA THR A 28 18.05 -2.43 24.19
C THR A 28 18.13 -1.40 23.08
N ILE A 29 19.20 -1.42 22.27
CA ILE A 29 19.36 -0.52 21.12
C ILE A 29 18.22 -0.71 20.11
N LEU A 30 17.89 -1.97 19.80
CA LEU A 30 16.82 -2.27 18.84
C LEU A 30 15.46 -1.79 19.35
N GLY A 31 15.14 -2.05 20.63
CA GLY A 31 13.90 -1.60 21.27
C GLY A 31 13.79 -0.07 21.32
N PHE A 32 14.87 0.62 21.64
CA PHE A 32 14.92 2.09 21.66
C PHE A 32 14.75 2.68 20.26
N SER A 33 15.47 2.13 19.27
CA SER A 33 15.33 2.53 17.86
C SER A 33 13.90 2.35 17.37
N TYR A 34 13.25 1.22 17.67
CA TYR A 34 11.86 0.97 17.31
C TYR A 34 10.90 1.99 17.93
N GLN A 35 11.06 2.33 19.20
CA GLN A 35 10.22 3.31 19.89
C GLN A 35 10.28 4.70 19.23
N ILE A 36 11.48 5.15 18.86
CA ILE A 36 11.68 6.46 18.24
C ILE A 36 11.14 6.48 16.80
N THR A 37 11.29 5.39 16.05
CA THR A 37 10.94 5.36 14.62
C THR A 37 9.48 5.03 14.36
N LYS A 38 8.76 4.40 15.31
CA LYS A 38 7.36 3.98 15.14
C LYS A 38 6.44 5.14 14.79
N THR A 39 6.49 6.23 15.54
CA THR A 39 5.58 7.40 15.35
C THR A 39 5.82 8.09 14.01
N PRO A 40 7.06 8.51 13.64
CA PRO A 40 7.29 9.16 12.36
C PRO A 40 7.00 8.24 11.15
N ILE A 41 7.20 6.93 11.28
CA ILE A 41 6.81 5.98 10.22
C ILE A 41 5.29 5.96 10.05
N GLN A 42 4.53 5.95 11.14
CA GLN A 42 3.06 5.97 11.07
C GLN A 42 2.54 7.27 10.46
N GLU A 43 3.05 8.42 10.89
CA GLU A 43 2.71 9.73 10.31
C GLU A 43 3.02 9.81 8.82
N ALA A 44 4.17 9.29 8.39
CA ALA A 44 4.53 9.23 6.98
C ALA A 44 3.57 8.33 6.18
N LYS A 45 3.10 7.22 6.75
CA LYS A 45 2.10 6.36 6.11
C LYS A 45 0.75 7.05 5.98
N ASP A 46 0.30 7.74 7.02
CA ASP A 46 -0.98 8.44 7.02
C ASP A 46 -0.96 9.63 6.05
N ASN A 47 0.14 10.37 5.98
CA ASN A 47 0.32 11.44 5.00
C ASN A 47 0.30 10.91 3.56
N ARG A 48 0.96 9.77 3.27
CA ARG A 48 0.90 9.14 1.94
C ARG A 48 -0.51 8.72 1.56
N LYS A 49 -1.30 8.20 2.51
CA LYS A 49 -2.71 7.87 2.28
C LYS A 49 -3.52 9.13 1.96
N LEU A 50 -3.34 10.20 2.73
CA LEU A 50 -4.02 11.48 2.50
C LEU A 50 -3.73 12.06 1.12
N GLU A 51 -2.46 12.08 0.71
CA GLU A 51 -2.06 12.52 -0.63
C GLU A 51 -2.67 11.64 -1.72
N ALA A 52 -2.61 10.30 -1.54
CA ALA A 52 -3.19 9.37 -2.48
C ALA A 52 -4.72 9.57 -2.62
N ILE A 53 -5.45 9.77 -1.52
CA ILE A 53 -6.88 10.05 -1.51
C ILE A 53 -7.18 11.32 -2.31
N ARG A 54 -6.45 12.41 -2.06
CA ARG A 54 -6.65 13.68 -2.79
C ARG A 54 -6.39 13.54 -4.28
N GLU A 55 -5.35 12.82 -4.66
CA GLU A 55 -4.97 12.62 -6.07
C GLU A 55 -6.02 11.79 -6.84
N VAL A 56 -6.57 10.74 -6.22
CA VAL A 56 -7.50 9.85 -6.90
C VAL A 56 -8.96 10.33 -6.90
N ILE A 57 -9.35 11.22 -6.00
CA ILE A 57 -10.71 11.76 -5.92
C ILE A 57 -11.05 12.59 -7.17
N GLY A 58 -10.14 13.48 -7.61
CA GLY A 58 -10.26 14.22 -8.87
C GLY A 58 -11.45 15.15 -9.03
N THR A 59 -12.30 15.27 -8.00
CA THR A 59 -13.45 16.20 -7.92
C THR A 59 -13.25 17.16 -6.77
N GLU A 60 -13.95 18.29 -6.81
CA GLU A 60 -13.96 19.21 -5.66
C GLU A 60 -14.69 18.56 -4.48
N PHE A 61 -14.14 18.73 -3.28
CA PHE A 61 -14.73 18.30 -2.03
C PHE A 61 -14.34 19.25 -0.91
N ASN A 62 -15.20 19.41 0.09
CA ASN A 62 -15.01 20.31 1.23
C ASN A 62 -15.04 19.60 2.60
N ASN A 63 -15.17 18.27 2.59
CA ASN A 63 -15.04 17.46 3.80
C ASN A 63 -13.59 16.95 4.00
N ASN A 64 -13.38 16.19 5.08
CA ASN A 64 -12.15 15.43 5.33
C ASN A 64 -12.43 13.93 5.12
N PRO A 65 -12.19 13.36 3.91
CA PRO A 65 -12.51 11.96 3.63
C PRO A 65 -11.75 10.97 4.53
N PHE A 66 -10.56 11.35 5.00
CA PHE A 66 -9.77 10.50 5.89
C PHE A 66 -10.38 10.41 7.30
N ALA A 67 -10.95 11.51 7.81
CA ALA A 67 -11.64 11.51 9.10
C ALA A 67 -12.99 10.76 9.04
N GLU A 68 -13.67 10.79 7.88
CA GLU A 68 -14.93 10.11 7.62
C GLU A 68 -14.76 8.68 7.09
N ARG A 69 -13.57 8.09 7.25
CA ARG A 69 -13.30 6.74 6.73
C ARG A 69 -14.27 5.71 7.32
N ILE A 70 -14.71 4.80 6.49
CA ILE A 70 -15.50 3.64 6.85
C ILE A 70 -14.62 2.40 6.67
N GLU A 71 -14.36 1.70 7.78
CA GLU A 71 -13.60 0.46 7.73
C GLU A 71 -14.52 -0.71 7.37
N ILE A 72 -14.16 -1.42 6.33
CA ILE A 72 -14.85 -2.63 5.88
C ILE A 72 -13.97 -3.85 6.24
N ALA A 73 -14.57 -5.01 6.38
CA ALA A 73 -13.83 -6.24 6.69
C ALA A 73 -12.60 -6.44 5.77
N ASN A 74 -11.55 -7.08 6.30
CA ASN A 74 -10.30 -7.44 5.60
C ASN A 74 -9.37 -6.26 5.24
N GLY A 75 -9.44 -5.13 5.98
CA GLY A 75 -8.53 -4.02 5.80
C GLY A 75 -8.81 -3.17 4.55
N ILE A 76 -10.02 -3.27 4.00
CA ILE A 76 -10.56 -2.35 2.99
C ILE A 76 -11.14 -1.15 3.72
N GLU A 77 -10.75 0.05 3.29
CA GLU A 77 -11.18 1.31 3.87
C GLU A 77 -11.81 2.17 2.77
N LEU A 78 -12.93 2.81 3.07
CA LEU A 78 -13.69 3.66 2.15
C LEU A 78 -13.64 5.11 2.65
N TYR A 79 -13.38 6.04 1.73
CA TYR A 79 -13.19 7.45 2.00
C TYR A 79 -14.15 8.26 1.12
N PRO A 80 -15.33 8.69 1.65
CA PRO A 80 -16.29 9.46 0.88
C PRO A 80 -15.81 10.91 0.71
N ALA A 81 -15.76 11.39 -0.52
CA ALA A 81 -15.57 12.81 -0.82
C ALA A 81 -16.94 13.48 -0.95
N ARG A 82 -17.12 14.58 -0.25
CA ARG A 82 -18.38 15.33 -0.22
C ARG A 82 -18.16 16.78 -0.58
N LEU A 83 -19.09 17.32 -1.35
CA LEU A 83 -19.25 18.75 -1.57
C LEU A 83 -20.65 19.14 -1.08
N ASP A 84 -20.73 20.08 -0.13
CA ASP A 84 -22.00 20.53 0.47
C ASP A 84 -22.88 19.35 0.95
N SER A 85 -22.27 18.41 1.66
CA SER A 85 -22.89 17.19 2.22
C SER A 85 -23.29 16.12 1.17
N LYS A 86 -23.14 16.38 -0.13
CA LYS A 86 -23.40 15.39 -1.18
C LYS A 86 -22.11 14.67 -1.55
N ILE A 87 -22.18 13.34 -1.65
CA ILE A 87 -21.04 12.54 -2.13
C ILE A 87 -20.78 12.89 -3.60
N THR A 88 -19.55 13.25 -3.95
CA THR A 88 -19.10 13.54 -5.31
C THR A 88 -18.25 12.44 -5.91
N SER A 89 -17.49 11.74 -5.08
CA SER A 89 -16.69 10.58 -5.45
C SER A 89 -16.32 9.78 -4.21
N ILE A 90 -15.78 8.58 -4.42
CA ILE A 90 -15.41 7.69 -3.32
C ILE A 90 -14.01 7.14 -3.60
N ALA A 91 -13.09 7.32 -2.67
CA ALA A 91 -11.81 6.63 -2.71
C ALA A 91 -11.89 5.36 -1.86
N ILE A 92 -11.32 4.26 -2.35
CA ILE A 92 -11.33 2.97 -1.65
C ILE A 92 -9.91 2.43 -1.58
N LYS A 93 -9.42 2.18 -0.36
CA LYS A 93 -8.21 1.42 -0.13
C LYS A 93 -8.52 -0.05 -0.33
N SER A 94 -7.75 -0.71 -1.18
CA SER A 94 -7.85 -2.14 -1.45
C SER A 94 -6.48 -2.77 -1.61
N TYR A 95 -6.42 -4.07 -1.74
CA TYR A 95 -5.17 -4.81 -1.86
C TYR A 95 -5.32 -6.03 -2.78
N SER A 96 -4.18 -6.53 -3.25
CA SER A 96 -4.04 -7.88 -3.81
C SER A 96 -2.86 -8.60 -3.14
N ASN A 97 -3.04 -9.88 -2.86
CA ASN A 97 -1.98 -10.76 -2.38
C ASN A 97 -1.32 -11.54 -3.52
N ASN A 98 -1.78 -11.33 -4.77
CA ASN A 98 -1.39 -12.10 -5.94
C ASN A 98 -0.29 -11.41 -6.75
N ALA A 99 0.40 -10.40 -6.21
CA ALA A 99 1.52 -9.76 -6.87
C ALA A 99 2.79 -10.63 -6.75
N PHE A 100 3.81 -10.34 -7.55
CA PHE A 100 5.01 -11.18 -7.65
C PHE A 100 5.80 -11.26 -6.34
N SER A 101 5.97 -10.12 -5.66
CA SER A 101 6.68 -10.06 -4.37
C SER A 101 5.74 -10.00 -3.16
N GLY A 102 4.48 -10.43 -3.34
CA GLY A 102 3.49 -10.52 -2.29
C GLY A 102 2.44 -9.41 -2.34
N ARG A 103 2.04 -8.88 -1.18
CA ARG A 103 0.93 -7.93 -1.09
C ARG A 103 1.26 -6.57 -1.69
N ILE A 104 0.34 -6.05 -2.49
CA ILE A 104 0.29 -4.64 -2.90
C ILE A 104 -0.97 -3.99 -2.33
N GLU A 105 -0.88 -2.71 -1.97
CA GLU A 105 -2.01 -1.92 -1.50
C GLU A 105 -2.19 -0.67 -2.36
N LEU A 106 -3.42 -0.40 -2.75
CA LEU A 106 -3.82 0.70 -3.63
C LEU A 106 -4.91 1.53 -2.97
N ILE A 107 -4.96 2.82 -3.31
CA ILE A 107 -6.16 3.65 -3.15
C ILE A 107 -6.68 3.94 -4.55
N ILE A 108 -7.95 3.68 -4.78
CA ILE A 108 -8.63 3.82 -6.07
C ILE A 108 -9.76 4.82 -5.90
N GLY A 109 -9.83 5.83 -6.76
CA GLY A 109 -10.94 6.78 -6.83
C GLY A 109 -11.98 6.33 -7.83
N PHE A 110 -13.23 6.28 -7.38
CA PHE A 110 -14.40 6.01 -8.22
C PHE A 110 -15.30 7.25 -8.30
N MET A 111 -15.75 7.55 -9.49
CA MET A 111 -16.82 8.50 -9.74
C MET A 111 -18.17 7.86 -9.36
N LEU A 112 -19.25 8.67 -9.27
CA LEU A 112 -20.57 8.18 -8.88
C LEU A 112 -21.19 7.19 -9.88
N ASP A 113 -20.72 7.17 -11.11
CA ASP A 113 -21.12 6.22 -12.15
C ASP A 113 -20.32 4.90 -12.09
N GLY A 114 -19.40 4.77 -11.14
CA GLY A 114 -18.53 3.60 -10.99
C GLY A 114 -17.29 3.61 -11.87
N THR A 115 -17.07 4.64 -12.67
CA THR A 115 -15.82 4.74 -13.44
C THR A 115 -14.63 5.09 -12.55
N ILE A 116 -13.46 4.57 -12.92
CA ILE A 116 -12.21 4.84 -12.22
C ILE A 116 -11.72 6.24 -12.60
N ASN A 117 -11.52 7.12 -11.62
CA ASN A 117 -10.82 8.38 -11.85
C ASN A 117 -9.30 8.21 -11.85
N GLY A 118 -8.78 7.29 -11.07
CA GLY A 118 -7.38 6.94 -10.99
C GLY A 118 -7.09 6.01 -9.82
N TYR A 119 -5.84 5.54 -9.74
CA TYR A 119 -5.37 4.83 -8.56
C TYR A 119 -3.96 5.27 -8.16
N LYS A 120 -3.63 5.07 -6.89
CA LYS A 120 -2.29 5.28 -6.33
C LYS A 120 -1.85 4.07 -5.53
N VAL A 121 -0.62 3.61 -5.75
CA VAL A 121 -0.01 2.55 -4.94
C VAL A 121 0.52 3.15 -3.64
N ILE A 122 0.08 2.64 -2.50
CA ILE A 122 0.51 3.09 -1.17
C ILE A 122 1.54 2.15 -0.53
N GLU A 123 1.47 0.85 -0.88
CA GLU A 123 2.47 -0.12 -0.44
C GLU A 123 2.70 -1.19 -1.52
N GLN A 124 3.96 -1.49 -1.78
CA GLN A 124 4.38 -2.57 -2.67
C GLN A 124 5.83 -2.99 -2.35
N LYS A 125 6.20 -4.22 -2.69
CA LYS A 125 7.54 -4.79 -2.54
C LYS A 125 8.05 -5.39 -3.85
N GLU A 126 7.47 -4.96 -4.98
CA GLU A 126 7.80 -5.46 -6.30
C GLU A 126 9.24 -5.13 -6.71
N THR A 127 9.79 -5.92 -7.61
CA THR A 127 11.16 -5.73 -8.11
C THR A 127 11.31 -4.36 -8.78
N PRO A 128 12.30 -3.54 -8.34
CA PRO A 128 12.60 -2.25 -8.97
C PRO A 128 12.83 -2.37 -10.49
N GLY A 129 12.25 -1.45 -11.26
CA GLY A 129 12.36 -1.41 -12.72
C GLY A 129 11.52 -2.45 -13.48
N LEU A 130 10.84 -3.37 -12.76
CA LEU A 130 9.91 -4.36 -13.31
C LEU A 130 8.52 -4.15 -12.72
N GLY A 131 8.12 -4.93 -11.73
CA GLY A 131 6.81 -4.84 -11.09
C GLY A 131 6.55 -3.50 -10.41
N SER A 132 7.57 -2.79 -9.93
CA SER A 132 7.44 -1.44 -9.37
C SER A 132 6.86 -0.41 -10.35
N LYS A 133 6.90 -0.68 -11.67
CA LYS A 133 6.29 0.18 -12.71
C LYS A 133 4.77 0.29 -12.61
N ILE A 134 4.11 -0.50 -11.78
CA ILE A 134 2.69 -0.29 -11.44
C ILE A 134 2.42 1.09 -10.83
N THR A 135 3.45 1.78 -10.33
CA THR A 135 3.37 3.15 -9.80
C THR A 135 3.54 4.22 -10.86
N GLU A 136 4.03 3.86 -12.05
CA GLU A 136 4.31 4.83 -13.12
C GLU A 136 3.04 5.30 -13.81
N HIS A 137 3.00 6.57 -14.18
CA HIS A 137 1.87 7.19 -14.88
C HIS A 137 1.52 6.45 -16.19
N LYS A 138 2.53 5.97 -16.92
CA LYS A 138 2.34 5.21 -18.18
C LYS A 138 1.43 3.99 -17.99
N PHE A 139 1.55 3.29 -16.86
CA PHE A 139 0.69 2.13 -16.56
C PHE A 139 -0.62 2.56 -15.91
N SER A 140 -0.58 3.46 -14.91
CA SER A 140 -1.75 3.84 -14.13
C SER A 140 -2.77 4.64 -14.96
N SER A 141 -2.35 5.42 -15.94
CA SER A 141 -3.24 6.21 -16.79
C SER A 141 -4.21 5.37 -17.64
N GLN A 142 -3.88 4.11 -17.92
CA GLN A 142 -4.75 3.21 -18.67
C GLN A 142 -6.07 2.91 -17.97
N PHE A 143 -6.13 3.05 -16.66
CA PHE A 143 -7.31 2.72 -15.85
C PHE A 143 -8.33 3.86 -15.77
N LYS A 144 -7.90 5.08 -16.03
CA LYS A 144 -8.77 6.26 -15.94
C LYS A 144 -9.91 6.18 -16.95
N GLY A 145 -11.14 6.35 -16.47
CA GLY A 145 -12.36 6.29 -17.29
C GLY A 145 -12.86 4.86 -17.56
N LEU A 146 -12.14 3.82 -17.16
CA LEU A 146 -12.62 2.43 -17.28
C LEU A 146 -13.61 2.10 -16.17
N ASN A 147 -14.56 1.20 -16.49
CA ASN A 147 -15.45 0.62 -15.48
C ASN A 147 -15.05 -0.84 -15.22
N PRO A 148 -14.77 -1.23 -13.96
CA PRO A 148 -14.35 -2.60 -13.64
C PRO A 148 -15.39 -3.69 -13.91
N VAL A 149 -16.65 -3.34 -14.20
CA VAL A 149 -17.70 -4.29 -14.59
C VAL A 149 -17.52 -4.78 -16.02
N ASP A 150 -16.80 -4.04 -16.85
CA ASP A 150 -16.61 -4.40 -18.24
C ASP A 150 -15.82 -5.69 -18.39
N LYS A 151 -16.25 -6.55 -19.32
CA LYS A 151 -15.58 -7.85 -19.58
C LYS A 151 -14.15 -7.68 -20.06
N THR A 152 -13.81 -6.52 -20.60
CA THR A 152 -12.49 -6.12 -21.09
C THR A 152 -11.54 -5.63 -19.99
N PHE A 153 -12.01 -5.51 -18.72
CA PHE A 153 -11.19 -5.09 -17.58
C PHE A 153 -10.21 -6.20 -17.15
N LYS A 154 -9.30 -6.53 -18.05
CA LYS A 154 -8.23 -7.53 -17.91
C LYS A 154 -7.01 -7.11 -18.70
N VAL A 155 -5.87 -7.75 -18.46
CA VAL A 155 -4.71 -7.57 -19.33
C VAL A 155 -4.97 -8.18 -20.73
N ARG A 156 -4.32 -7.64 -21.77
CA ARG A 156 -4.48 -8.12 -23.16
C ARG A 156 -4.19 -9.61 -23.33
N GLN A 157 -3.22 -10.15 -22.57
CA GLN A 157 -2.93 -11.59 -22.57
C GLN A 157 -4.11 -12.46 -22.10
N ASP A 158 -5.04 -11.89 -21.34
CA ASP A 158 -6.23 -12.56 -20.81
C ASP A 158 -7.51 -12.14 -21.57
N GLY A 159 -7.35 -11.53 -22.75
CA GLY A 159 -8.46 -11.10 -23.60
C GLY A 159 -9.07 -9.75 -23.19
N GLY A 160 -8.36 -8.93 -22.43
CA GLY A 160 -8.77 -7.58 -22.05
C GLY A 160 -8.12 -6.47 -22.89
N GLU A 161 -8.21 -5.24 -22.41
CA GLU A 161 -7.70 -4.04 -23.08
C GLU A 161 -6.48 -3.40 -22.41
N ILE A 162 -6.13 -3.82 -21.20
CA ILE A 162 -5.05 -3.22 -20.41
C ILE A 162 -3.70 -3.80 -20.85
N ASP A 163 -2.77 -2.94 -21.24
CA ASP A 163 -1.40 -3.33 -21.57
C ASP A 163 -0.64 -3.68 -20.29
N ALA A 164 -0.25 -4.96 -20.16
CA ALA A 164 0.57 -5.38 -19.04
C ALA A 164 1.99 -4.80 -19.13
N ILE A 165 2.60 -4.57 -17.99
CA ILE A 165 4.01 -4.20 -17.91
C ILE A 165 4.87 -5.36 -18.43
N THR A 166 5.76 -5.07 -19.38
CA THR A 166 6.69 -6.06 -19.93
C THR A 166 7.48 -6.71 -18.81
N SER A 167 7.52 -8.04 -18.77
CA SER A 167 8.15 -8.87 -17.73
C SER A 167 7.55 -8.73 -16.31
N ALA A 168 6.38 -8.10 -16.16
CA ALA A 168 5.69 -7.94 -14.89
C ALA A 168 4.16 -8.12 -15.01
N THR A 169 3.72 -9.10 -15.80
CA THR A 169 2.30 -9.40 -16.01
C THR A 169 1.59 -9.80 -14.71
N ILE A 170 2.28 -10.49 -13.79
CA ILE A 170 1.74 -10.87 -12.49
C ILE A 170 1.39 -9.62 -11.67
N SER A 171 2.32 -8.66 -11.59
CA SER A 171 2.08 -7.40 -10.89
C SER A 171 0.95 -6.57 -11.54
N SER A 172 0.87 -6.60 -12.88
CA SER A 172 -0.22 -5.94 -13.62
C SER A 172 -1.59 -6.57 -13.32
N ARG A 173 -1.68 -7.90 -13.26
CA ARG A 173 -2.90 -8.63 -12.86
C ARG A 173 -3.28 -8.35 -11.40
N ALA A 174 -2.28 -8.20 -10.52
CA ALA A 174 -2.53 -7.90 -9.12
C ALA A 174 -3.16 -6.51 -8.93
N VAL A 175 -2.78 -5.51 -9.74
CA VAL A 175 -3.44 -4.20 -9.75
C VAL A 175 -4.91 -4.34 -10.15
N ILE A 176 -5.20 -5.09 -11.21
CA ILE A 176 -6.57 -5.35 -11.67
C ILE A 176 -7.40 -6.07 -10.60
N ASP A 177 -6.83 -7.09 -9.94
CA ASP A 177 -7.48 -7.80 -8.81
C ASP A 177 -7.81 -6.85 -7.66
N ALA A 178 -6.87 -5.99 -7.25
CA ALA A 178 -7.09 -5.02 -6.19
C ALA A 178 -8.19 -4.00 -6.55
N ILE A 179 -8.23 -3.52 -7.80
CA ILE A 179 -9.26 -2.60 -8.29
C ILE A 179 -10.62 -3.30 -8.34
N SER A 180 -10.70 -4.51 -8.88
CA SER A 180 -11.94 -5.29 -8.93
C SER A 180 -12.50 -5.58 -7.54
N ARG A 181 -11.64 -5.85 -6.58
CA ARG A 181 -11.99 -6.03 -5.17
C ARG A 181 -12.55 -4.74 -4.55
N ALA A 182 -11.95 -3.58 -4.84
CA ALA A 182 -12.45 -2.28 -4.43
C ALA A 182 -13.83 -2.00 -5.04
N TYR A 183 -13.99 -2.27 -6.34
CA TYR A 183 -15.24 -2.04 -7.05
C TYR A 183 -16.41 -2.85 -6.49
N ASN A 184 -16.19 -4.10 -6.12
CA ASN A 184 -17.21 -4.92 -5.45
C ASN A 184 -17.69 -4.29 -4.12
N LYS A 185 -16.83 -3.53 -3.42
CA LYS A 185 -17.22 -2.79 -2.22
C LYS A 185 -17.90 -1.46 -2.55
N TYR A 186 -17.47 -0.81 -3.62
CA TYR A 186 -18.11 0.39 -4.14
C TYR A 186 -19.59 0.13 -4.47
N ILE A 187 -19.91 -0.93 -5.24
CA ILE A 187 -21.30 -1.27 -5.59
C ILE A 187 -22.16 -1.49 -4.34
N ASN A 188 -21.64 -2.21 -3.36
CA ASN A 188 -22.38 -2.49 -2.12
C ASN A 188 -22.66 -1.23 -1.32
N PHE A 189 -21.80 -0.20 -1.42
CA PHE A 189 -21.98 1.07 -0.74
C PHE A 189 -22.90 2.02 -1.52
N SER A 190 -22.80 2.06 -2.85
CA SER A 190 -23.62 2.94 -3.71
C SER A 190 -25.09 2.54 -3.79
N ASN A 191 -25.41 1.31 -3.40
CA ASN A 191 -26.78 0.77 -3.36
C ASN A 191 -27.49 0.98 -1.99
N ILE A 192 -26.85 1.69 -1.03
CA ILE A 192 -27.40 2.09 0.26
C ILE A 192 -27.80 3.57 0.22
#